data_d62d796c75974d8166b9916ed2a46223
#
_entry.id   d62d796c75974d8166b9916ed2a46223
#
_cell.length_a   1.000
_cell.length_b   1.000
_cell.length_c   1.000
_cell.angle_alpha   90.00
_cell.angle_beta   90.00
_cell.angle_gamma   90.00
#
_symmetry.space_group_name_H-M   'P 1'
#
loop_
_entity.id
_entity.type
_entity.pdbx_description
1 polymer ?
#
loop_
_entity_poly.entity_id
_entity_poly.type
_entity_poly.pdbx_seq_one_letter_code
_entity_poly.pdbx_strand_id
1 'polypeptide(L)'
;MIAVDSNILVYAHREDSAWHQAARHALTGLAESGAQWAIPWPCVHEFLAIATHRKIFSPPTPFSIAIDALEAWFESPSVHLLGEAPGYWEELKTVIRTGSISGGAVHDARIYAICRQHGVRELWAADRDFTRFKGVRVVNPLIA
;
A
#
# COMPACT_ATOMS: atom_id res chain seq x y z
N MET A 1 -3.20 -8.08 11.10
CA MET A 1 -2.06 -7.74 10.21
C MET A 1 -2.32 -6.38 9.59
N ILE A 2 -1.30 -5.55 9.51
CA ILE A 2 -1.35 -4.23 8.88
C ILE A 2 -0.84 -4.34 7.45
N ALA A 3 -1.59 -3.81 6.48
CA ALA A 3 -1.12 -3.66 5.11
C ALA A 3 -0.75 -2.19 4.85
N VAL A 4 0.17 -1.97 3.92
CA VAL A 4 0.70 -0.63 3.62
C VAL A 4 0.41 -0.28 2.16
N ASP A 5 -0.25 0.86 1.94
CA ASP A 5 -0.55 1.39 0.61
C ASP A 5 0.70 2.04 -0.01
N SER A 6 0.65 2.20 -1.32
CA SER A 6 1.77 2.72 -2.12
C SER A 6 2.26 4.09 -1.69
N ASN A 7 1.38 4.99 -1.27
CA ASN A 7 1.78 6.34 -0.86
C ASN A 7 2.70 6.33 0.34
N ILE A 8 2.47 5.45 1.30
CA ILE A 8 3.36 5.31 2.45
C ILE A 8 4.75 4.85 2.00
N LEU A 9 4.80 3.91 1.06
CA LEU A 9 6.08 3.43 0.49
C LEU A 9 6.81 4.55 -0.25
N VAL A 10 6.09 5.31 -1.07
CA VAL A 10 6.68 6.44 -1.82
C VAL A 10 7.27 7.47 -0.86
N TYR A 11 6.52 7.88 0.14
CA TYR A 11 7.00 8.88 1.11
C TYR A 11 8.18 8.35 1.92
N ALA A 12 8.16 7.09 2.32
CA ALA A 12 9.27 6.48 3.04
C ALA A 12 10.55 6.41 2.21
N HIS A 13 10.43 6.37 0.88
CA HIS A 13 11.55 6.30 -0.04
C HIS A 13 12.06 7.69 -0.47
N ARG A 14 11.16 8.61 -0.83
CA ARG A 14 11.52 9.92 -1.40
C ARG A 14 11.87 10.93 -0.31
N GLU A 15 13.15 11.28 -0.23
CA GLU A 15 13.65 12.25 0.75
C GLU A 15 13.11 13.68 0.53
N ASP A 16 12.66 13.99 -0.69
CA ASP A 16 12.08 15.28 -1.03
C ASP A 16 10.59 15.40 -0.67
N SER A 17 9.99 14.34 -0.13
CA SER A 17 8.62 14.39 0.38
C SER A 17 8.58 15.07 1.74
N ALA A 18 7.56 15.94 1.95
CA ALA A 18 7.29 16.53 3.26
C ALA A 18 6.97 15.47 4.32
N TRP A 19 6.51 14.29 3.91
CA TRP A 19 6.11 13.19 4.79
C TRP A 19 7.19 12.12 4.95
N HIS A 20 8.39 12.36 4.40
CA HIS A 20 9.45 11.35 4.38
C HIS A 20 9.81 10.83 5.77
N GLN A 21 10.08 11.72 6.71
CA GLN A 21 10.51 11.31 8.06
C GLN A 21 9.42 10.52 8.78
N ALA A 22 8.17 10.99 8.70
CA ALA A 22 7.04 10.32 9.35
C ALA A 22 6.79 8.94 8.75
N ALA A 23 6.81 8.85 7.40
CA ALA A 23 6.58 7.59 6.70
C ALA A 23 7.71 6.59 6.97
N ARG A 24 8.95 7.04 6.89
CA ARG A 24 10.11 6.20 7.17
C ARG A 24 10.10 5.66 8.60
N HIS A 25 9.79 6.52 9.56
CA HIS A 25 9.70 6.12 10.97
C HIS A 25 8.61 5.07 11.18
N ALA A 26 7.42 5.32 10.65
CA ALA A 26 6.28 4.41 10.78
C ALA A 26 6.58 3.04 10.13
N LEU A 27 7.11 3.05 8.91
CA LEU A 27 7.39 1.82 8.16
C LEU A 27 8.52 1.02 8.79
N THR A 28 9.60 1.67 9.20
CA THR A 28 10.72 1.03 9.89
C THR A 28 10.25 0.38 11.19
N GLY A 29 9.45 1.11 11.96
CA GLY A 29 8.88 0.58 13.21
C GLY A 29 8.02 -0.65 12.96
N LEU A 30 7.20 -0.63 11.92
CA LEU A 30 6.38 -1.77 11.54
C LEU A 30 7.24 -2.97 11.11
N ALA A 31 8.21 -2.75 10.23
CA ALA A 31 9.06 -3.81 9.71
C ALA A 31 9.93 -4.47 10.78
N GLU A 32 10.30 -3.73 11.82
CA GLU A 32 11.15 -4.23 12.90
C GLU A 32 10.37 -4.71 14.13
N SER A 33 9.05 -4.51 14.16
CA SER A 33 8.23 -4.80 15.34
C SER A 33 8.05 -6.30 15.63
N GLY A 34 8.33 -7.16 14.66
CA GLY A 34 8.03 -8.59 14.76
C GLY A 34 6.57 -8.93 14.46
N ALA A 35 5.69 -7.93 14.37
CA ALA A 35 4.31 -8.15 13.98
C ALA A 35 4.20 -8.46 12.49
N GLN A 36 3.21 -9.27 12.11
CA GLN A 36 2.94 -9.56 10.71
C GLN A 36 2.42 -8.31 10.01
N TRP A 37 2.99 -7.97 8.86
CA TRP A 37 2.56 -6.86 8.03
C TRP A 37 2.60 -7.25 6.56
N ALA A 38 2.02 -6.43 5.70
CA ALA A 38 1.84 -6.82 4.31
C ALA A 38 1.96 -5.65 3.34
N ILE A 39 2.34 -5.98 2.12
CA ILE A 39 2.27 -5.07 0.98
C ILE A 39 1.45 -5.79 -0.10
N PRO A 40 0.27 -5.27 -0.48
CA PRO A 40 -0.46 -5.80 -1.61
C PRO A 40 0.33 -5.60 -2.91
N TRP A 41 0.37 -6.60 -3.78
CA TRP A 41 1.09 -6.51 -5.05
C TRP A 41 0.71 -5.28 -5.89
N PRO A 42 -0.56 -4.86 -5.97
CA PRO A 42 -0.89 -3.62 -6.66
C PRO A 42 -0.13 -2.40 -6.13
N CYS A 43 0.13 -2.37 -4.82
CA CYS A 43 0.88 -1.27 -4.20
C CYS A 43 2.35 -1.30 -4.58
N VAL A 44 2.93 -2.48 -4.81
CA VAL A 44 4.30 -2.62 -5.35
C VAL A 44 4.37 -2.00 -6.75
N HIS A 45 3.42 -2.34 -7.61
CA HIS A 45 3.36 -1.78 -8.97
C HIS A 45 3.20 -0.26 -8.96
N GLU A 46 2.32 0.24 -8.12
CA GLU A 46 2.10 1.68 -7.99
C GLU A 46 3.33 2.41 -7.47
N PHE A 47 4.01 1.84 -6.48
CA PHE A 47 5.27 2.40 -5.99
C PHE A 47 6.28 2.56 -7.12
N LEU A 48 6.50 1.50 -7.90
CA LEU A 48 7.43 1.54 -9.03
C LEU A 48 7.00 2.59 -10.06
N ALA A 49 5.73 2.64 -10.41
CA ALA A 49 5.21 3.58 -11.39
C ALA A 49 5.34 5.03 -10.94
N ILE A 50 5.06 5.32 -9.67
CA ILE A 50 5.08 6.68 -9.11
C ILE A 50 6.51 7.16 -8.88
N ALA A 51 7.34 6.36 -8.23
CA ALA A 51 8.71 6.75 -7.86
C ALA A 51 9.58 7.03 -9.09
N THR A 52 9.36 6.31 -10.19
CA THR A 52 10.12 6.46 -11.43
C THR A 52 9.50 7.42 -12.43
N HIS A 53 8.40 8.08 -12.07
CA HIS A 53 7.64 8.91 -13.01
C HIS A 53 8.21 10.33 -13.12
N ARG A 54 8.71 10.68 -14.31
CA ARG A 54 9.35 11.97 -14.59
C ARG A 54 8.46 13.20 -14.34
N LYS A 55 7.15 13.02 -14.49
CA LYS A 55 6.19 14.13 -14.30
C LYS A 55 5.81 14.33 -12.85
N ILE A 56 6.09 13.35 -11.99
CA ILE A 56 5.78 13.43 -10.56
C ILE A 56 7.01 13.89 -9.78
N PHE A 57 8.17 13.35 -10.09
CA PHE A 57 9.43 13.68 -9.40
C PHE A 57 10.50 14.18 -10.37
N SER A 58 11.27 15.17 -9.90
CA SER A 58 12.39 15.74 -10.64
C SER A 58 13.60 15.86 -9.72
N PRO A 59 14.61 14.97 -9.85
CA PRO A 59 14.64 13.82 -10.76
C PRO A 59 13.78 12.65 -10.27
N PRO A 60 13.30 11.81 -11.18
CA PRO A 60 12.63 10.58 -10.76
C PRO A 60 13.64 9.59 -10.18
N THR A 61 13.17 8.67 -9.36
CA THR A 61 14.02 7.60 -8.86
C THR A 61 14.47 6.71 -10.01
N PRO A 62 15.79 6.45 -10.18
CA PRO A 62 16.23 5.45 -11.14
C PRO A 62 15.60 4.09 -10.85
N PHE A 63 15.24 3.36 -11.89
CA PHE A 63 14.50 2.10 -11.74
C PHE A 63 15.22 1.09 -10.84
N SER A 64 16.56 0.97 -10.98
CA SER A 64 17.36 0.07 -10.14
C SER A 64 17.30 0.44 -8.66
N ILE A 65 17.26 1.73 -8.36
CA ILE A 65 17.16 2.22 -6.96
C ILE A 65 15.77 1.94 -6.39
N ALA A 66 14.73 2.09 -7.20
CA ALA A 66 13.37 1.75 -6.77
C ALA A 66 13.23 0.26 -6.46
N ILE A 67 13.83 -0.60 -7.29
CA ILE A 67 13.87 -2.04 -7.04
C ILE A 67 14.61 -2.34 -5.73
N ASP A 68 15.76 -1.72 -5.51
CA ASP A 68 16.55 -1.91 -4.29
C ASP A 68 15.75 -1.52 -3.04
N ALA A 69 14.97 -0.44 -3.12
CA ALA A 69 14.12 -0.01 -2.01
C ALA A 69 13.06 -1.07 -1.67
N LEU A 70 12.41 -1.62 -2.69
CA LEU A 70 11.42 -2.69 -2.49
C LEU A 70 12.06 -3.94 -1.89
N GLU A 71 13.20 -4.36 -2.44
CA GLU A 71 13.89 -5.55 -1.94
C GLU A 71 14.33 -5.40 -0.49
N ALA A 72 14.71 -4.20 -0.08
CA ALA A 72 15.03 -3.92 1.32
C ALA A 72 13.81 -4.13 2.23
N TRP A 73 12.62 -3.69 1.81
CA TRP A 73 11.41 -3.97 2.58
C TRP A 73 11.05 -5.46 2.57
N PHE A 74 11.26 -6.14 1.45
CA PHE A 74 10.97 -7.57 1.34
C PHE A 74 11.88 -8.42 2.24
N GLU A 75 13.01 -7.89 2.69
CA GLU A 75 13.89 -8.57 3.64
C GLU A 75 13.33 -8.63 5.06
N SER A 76 12.30 -7.85 5.37
CA SER A 76 11.64 -7.94 6.67
C SER A 76 11.12 -9.38 6.89
N PRO A 77 11.49 -10.03 8.01
CA PRO A 77 11.09 -11.42 8.25
C PRO A 77 9.58 -11.59 8.47
N SER A 78 8.86 -10.50 8.70
CA SER A 78 7.43 -10.51 8.98
C SER A 78 6.55 -9.95 7.87
N VAL A 79 7.14 -9.57 6.71
CA VAL A 79 6.37 -9.03 5.59
C VAL A 79 5.73 -10.14 4.76
N HIS A 80 4.49 -9.89 4.32
CA HIS A 80 3.76 -10.72 3.39
C HIS A 80 3.42 -9.92 2.14
N LEU A 81 3.67 -10.49 0.97
CA LEU A 81 3.26 -9.89 -0.30
C LEU A 81 1.94 -10.54 -0.71
N LEU A 82 0.89 -9.74 -0.79
CA LEU A 82 -0.47 -10.25 -0.95
C LEU A 82 -0.97 -10.05 -2.38
N GLY A 83 -1.40 -11.14 -2.99
CA GLY A 83 -2.06 -11.13 -4.30
C GLY A 83 -3.48 -11.65 -4.22
N GLU A 84 -4.15 -11.65 -5.36
CA GLU A 84 -5.45 -12.25 -5.52
C GLU A 84 -5.38 -13.74 -5.18
N ALA A 85 -6.35 -14.21 -4.39
CA ALA A 85 -6.45 -15.59 -3.95
C ALA A 85 -7.71 -16.25 -4.55
N PRO A 86 -7.85 -17.58 -4.47
CA PRO A 86 -9.07 -18.24 -4.93
C PRO A 86 -10.31 -17.59 -4.31
N GLY A 87 -11.34 -17.38 -5.14
CA GLY A 87 -12.55 -16.64 -4.73
C GLY A 87 -12.45 -15.13 -4.89
N TYR A 88 -11.37 -14.63 -5.45
CA TYR A 88 -11.16 -13.19 -5.59
C TYR A 88 -12.27 -12.49 -6.38
N TRP A 89 -12.74 -13.08 -7.47
CA TRP A 89 -13.79 -12.45 -8.27
C TRP A 89 -15.07 -12.22 -7.45
N GLU A 90 -15.48 -13.19 -6.66
CA GLU A 90 -16.65 -13.05 -5.79
C GLU A 90 -16.44 -11.96 -4.74
N GLU A 91 -15.27 -11.89 -4.16
CA GLU A 91 -14.92 -10.85 -3.20
C GLU A 91 -14.96 -9.46 -3.85
N LEU A 92 -14.34 -9.32 -5.02
CA LEU A 92 -14.31 -8.06 -5.76
C LEU A 92 -15.72 -7.59 -6.13
N LYS A 93 -16.56 -8.49 -6.65
CA LYS A 93 -17.94 -8.15 -6.96
C LYS A 93 -18.69 -7.61 -5.74
N THR A 94 -18.51 -8.26 -4.61
CA THR A 94 -19.16 -7.85 -3.35
C THR A 94 -18.68 -6.45 -2.94
N VAL A 95 -17.39 -6.20 -2.98
CA VAL A 95 -16.82 -4.90 -2.64
C VAL A 95 -17.35 -3.81 -3.56
N ILE A 96 -17.37 -4.05 -4.88
CA ILE A 96 -17.86 -3.09 -5.87
C ILE A 96 -19.35 -2.77 -5.66
N ARG A 97 -20.17 -3.81 -5.48
CA ARG A 97 -21.61 -3.65 -5.29
C ARG A 97 -21.95 -2.93 -3.99
N THR A 98 -21.31 -3.35 -2.90
CA THR A 98 -21.56 -2.77 -1.58
C THR A 98 -21.15 -1.31 -1.51
N GLY A 99 -20.03 -0.95 -2.13
CA GLY A 99 -19.51 0.41 -2.12
C GLY A 99 -20.02 1.28 -3.25
N SER A 100 -20.81 0.74 -4.18
CA SER A 100 -21.25 1.44 -5.40
C SER A 100 -20.05 2.03 -6.16
N ILE A 101 -19.02 1.20 -6.35
CA ILE A 101 -17.73 1.62 -6.90
C ILE A 101 -17.79 1.62 -8.44
N SER A 102 -17.18 2.65 -9.03
CA SER A 102 -17.06 2.75 -10.49
C SER A 102 -15.82 3.56 -10.87
N GLY A 103 -15.43 3.47 -12.15
CA GLY A 103 -14.30 4.23 -12.67
C GLY A 103 -12.98 3.90 -11.99
N GLY A 104 -12.18 4.91 -11.74
CA GLY A 104 -10.84 4.74 -11.15
C GLY A 104 -10.83 4.13 -9.76
N ALA A 105 -11.93 4.26 -9.02
CA ALA A 105 -12.05 3.67 -7.69
C ALA A 105 -12.03 2.13 -7.71
N VAL A 106 -12.19 1.50 -8.88
CA VAL A 106 -12.05 0.04 -9.03
C VAL A 106 -10.64 -0.42 -8.66
N HIS A 107 -9.62 0.41 -8.90
CA HIS A 107 -8.24 0.08 -8.48
C HIS A 107 -8.10 0.03 -6.96
N ASP A 108 -8.79 0.91 -6.25
CA ASP A 108 -8.85 0.89 -4.78
C ASP A 108 -9.61 -0.34 -4.29
N ALA A 109 -10.70 -0.69 -4.98
CA ALA A 109 -11.46 -1.90 -4.68
C ALA A 109 -10.60 -3.17 -4.78
N ARG A 110 -9.68 -3.21 -5.74
CA ARG A 110 -8.73 -4.32 -5.90
C ARG A 110 -7.87 -4.49 -4.65
N ILE A 111 -7.26 -3.39 -4.19
CA ILE A 111 -6.42 -3.40 -2.99
C ILE A 111 -7.23 -3.86 -1.78
N TYR A 112 -8.43 -3.31 -1.64
CA TYR A 112 -9.31 -3.63 -0.52
C TYR A 112 -9.75 -5.10 -0.54
N ALA A 113 -10.14 -5.63 -1.71
CA ALA A 113 -10.54 -7.02 -1.85
C ALA A 113 -9.41 -7.98 -1.51
N ILE A 114 -8.18 -7.67 -1.94
CA ILE A 114 -7.00 -8.45 -1.57
C ILE A 114 -6.81 -8.44 -0.06
N CYS A 115 -6.87 -7.28 0.56
CA CYS A 115 -6.75 -7.15 2.02
C CYS A 115 -7.79 -8.03 2.73
N ARG A 116 -9.03 -8.00 2.28
CA ARG A 116 -10.10 -8.81 2.88
C ARG A 116 -9.85 -10.31 2.74
N GLN A 117 -9.37 -10.75 1.58
CA GLN A 117 -9.09 -12.17 1.36
C GLN A 117 -8.02 -12.70 2.31
N HIS A 118 -7.10 -11.86 2.75
CA HIS A 118 -5.97 -12.26 3.59
C HIS A 118 -6.15 -11.87 5.07
N GLY A 119 -7.34 -11.42 5.46
CA GLY A 119 -7.62 -11.11 6.86
C GLY A 119 -6.89 -9.87 7.38
N VAL A 120 -6.52 -8.94 6.51
CA VAL A 120 -5.94 -7.67 6.91
C VAL A 120 -7.01 -6.86 7.64
N ARG A 121 -6.67 -6.36 8.84
CA ARG A 121 -7.60 -5.58 9.66
C ARG A 121 -7.37 -4.08 9.54
N GLU A 122 -6.18 -3.68 9.17
CA GLU A 122 -5.79 -2.27 9.12
C GLU A 122 -4.97 -2.01 7.87
N LEU A 123 -5.34 -0.97 7.13
CA LEU A 123 -4.62 -0.51 5.94
C LEU A 123 -4.06 0.88 6.21
N TRP A 124 -2.75 1.02 6.12
CA TRP A 124 -2.08 2.32 6.20
C TRP A 124 -2.11 3.01 4.86
N ALA A 125 -2.82 4.14 4.79
CA ALA A 125 -2.97 4.93 3.58
C ALA A 125 -3.05 6.40 3.92
N ALA A 126 -2.54 7.26 3.03
CA ALA A 126 -2.47 8.70 3.26
C ALA A 126 -3.43 9.50 2.37
N ASP A 127 -3.37 9.30 1.06
CA ASP A 127 -4.01 10.20 0.08
C ASP A 127 -5.19 9.57 -0.65
N ARG A 128 -5.61 8.36 -0.25
CA ARG A 128 -6.75 7.68 -0.86
C ARG A 128 -7.95 7.68 0.04
N ASP A 129 -9.12 7.75 -0.57
CA ASP A 129 -10.38 7.63 0.13
C ASP A 129 -10.87 6.18 0.07
N PHE A 130 -10.68 5.46 1.17
CA PHE A 130 -11.19 4.11 1.35
C PHE A 130 -12.46 4.08 2.20
N THR A 131 -13.11 5.24 2.45
CA THR A 131 -14.28 5.32 3.33
C THR A 131 -15.49 4.55 2.82
N ARG A 132 -15.54 4.28 1.51
CA ARG A 132 -16.61 3.48 0.89
C ARG A 132 -16.49 1.99 1.21
N PHE A 133 -15.34 1.57 1.69
CA PHE A 133 -15.06 0.16 1.95
C PHE A 133 -15.20 -0.12 3.44
N LYS A 134 -15.86 -1.23 3.78
CA LYS A 134 -16.12 -1.61 5.17
C LYS A 134 -15.39 -2.91 5.51
N GLY A 135 -14.97 -3.06 6.77
CA GLY A 135 -14.34 -4.28 7.24
C GLY A 135 -12.81 -4.21 7.36
N VAL A 136 -12.18 -3.18 6.78
CA VAL A 136 -10.76 -2.89 6.98
C VAL A 136 -10.66 -1.46 7.51
N ARG A 137 -9.99 -1.29 8.63
CA ARG A 137 -9.77 0.04 9.21
C ARG A 137 -8.67 0.75 8.44
N VAL A 138 -8.95 1.94 7.94
CA VAL A 138 -7.95 2.75 7.24
C VAL A 138 -7.36 3.75 8.21
N VAL A 139 -6.03 3.77 8.31
CA VAL A 139 -5.30 4.64 9.22
C VAL A 139 -4.23 5.39 8.42
N ASN A 140 -4.13 6.69 8.66
CA ASN A 140 -3.01 7.47 8.15
C ASN A 140 -1.94 7.55 9.23
N PRO A 141 -0.83 6.79 9.11
CA PRO A 141 0.20 6.75 10.16
C PRO A 141 1.08 8.00 10.19
N LEU A 142 0.90 8.91 9.22
CA LEU A 142 1.72 10.12 9.09
C LEU A 142 1.24 11.26 9.99
N ILE A 143 0.02 11.17 10.48
CA ILE A 143 -0.58 12.18 11.36
C ILE A 143 -0.91 11.56 12.70
N ALA A 144 -0.78 12.36 13.74
CA ALA A 144 -1.01 11.91 15.10
C ALA A 144 -2.49 11.63 15.37
#